data_96993fe33387dee9fbde0c5a143f25e7
#
_entry.id   96993fe33387dee9fbde0c5a143f25e7
#
_cell.length_a   1.000
_cell.length_b   1.000
_cell.length_c   1.000
_cell.angle_alpha   90.00
_cell.angle_beta   90.00
_cell.angle_gamma   90.00
#
_symmetry.space_group_name_H-M   'P 1'
#
loop_
_entity.id
_entity.type
_entity.pdbx_description
1 polymer ?
#
loop_
_entity_poly.entity_id
_entity_poly.type
_entity_poly.pdbx_seq_one_letter_code
_entity_poly.pdbx_strand_id
1 'polypeptide(L)'
;VITGYNDEEKTILHYIQKGNQEGEQQEGAIPQDIFDREWSEEGRLLIIIAPVETLSDITLENNSQDKSNRLCFNSEKLNILKNSNDAITALKEAIELDSNNSTALQLYGAMLNQQNSLECVSFYEKSLEINNKSYLTFNGLGNFYLKTNQFEKAESYYSKAIEINPKRSAKIYKNRAYLREKLNKNSDAKEDLKSYLKYFPKAPDRGIIEQAIREI
;
A
#
# COMPACT_ATOMS: atom_id res chain seq x y z
N VAL A 1 6.02 13.38 10.59
CA VAL A 1 6.58 14.59 9.93
C VAL A 1 8.10 14.45 9.91
N ILE A 2 8.71 14.58 8.75
CA ILE A 2 10.18 14.64 8.61
C ILE A 2 10.61 16.05 8.94
N THR A 3 11.62 16.18 9.81
CA THR A 3 12.11 17.47 10.32
C THR A 3 13.53 17.78 9.86
N GLY A 4 14.27 16.78 9.40
CA GLY A 4 15.64 16.97 8.96
C GLY A 4 16.33 15.69 8.55
N TYR A 5 17.60 15.84 8.25
CA TYR A 5 18.52 14.75 7.90
C TYR A 5 19.86 14.98 8.61
N ASN A 6 20.39 13.95 9.23
CA ASN A 6 21.73 13.95 9.80
C ASN A 6 22.67 13.20 8.85
N ASP A 7 23.54 13.97 8.17
CA ASP A 7 24.44 13.41 7.15
C ASP A 7 25.57 12.56 7.75
N GLU A 8 26.03 12.88 8.95
CA GLU A 8 27.09 12.10 9.63
C GLU A 8 26.58 10.72 10.06
N GLU A 9 25.40 10.67 10.65
CA GLU A 9 24.79 9.44 11.13
C GLU A 9 23.97 8.70 10.06
N LYS A 10 23.78 9.32 8.88
CA LYS A 10 22.89 8.80 7.80
C LYS A 10 21.50 8.48 8.32
N THR A 11 20.90 9.41 9.08
CA THR A 11 19.58 9.25 9.67
C THR A 11 18.61 10.33 9.21
N ILE A 12 17.33 9.95 9.11
CA ILE A 12 16.21 10.84 8.85
C ILE A 12 15.57 11.22 10.17
N LEU A 13 15.53 12.51 10.47
CA LEU A 13 14.88 13.04 11.68
C LEU A 13 13.38 13.18 11.44
N HIS A 14 12.58 12.74 12.40
CA HIS A 14 11.13 12.82 12.30
C HIS A 14 10.46 13.01 13.66
N TYR A 15 9.24 13.57 13.65
CA TYR A 15 8.39 13.60 14.84
C TYR A 15 7.46 12.39 14.88
N ILE A 16 7.41 11.72 16.05
CA ILE A 16 6.42 10.70 16.35
C ILE A 16 5.39 11.33 17.27
N GLN A 17 4.12 11.30 16.86
CA GLN A 17 3.04 11.62 17.77
C GLN A 17 2.76 10.40 18.64
N LYS A 18 3.10 10.44 19.93
CA LYS A 18 2.68 9.42 20.90
C LYS A 18 1.16 9.50 21.04
N GLY A 19 0.49 8.39 20.75
CA GLY A 19 -0.96 8.29 20.92
C GLY A 19 -1.36 8.58 22.38
N ASN A 20 -2.37 9.44 22.55
CA ASN A 20 -3.14 9.72 23.75
C ASN A 20 -2.56 10.65 24.83
N GLN A 21 -1.46 11.37 24.61
CA GLN A 21 -1.13 12.52 25.47
C GLN A 21 -1.00 13.76 24.60
N GLU A 22 -1.89 14.73 24.83
CA GLU A 22 -1.84 16.03 24.18
C GLU A 22 -0.51 16.71 24.50
N GLY A 23 0.31 16.96 23.48
CA GLY A 23 1.42 17.90 23.54
C GLY A 23 2.84 17.33 23.61
N GLU A 24 3.07 16.05 23.76
CA GLU A 24 4.44 15.51 23.71
C GLU A 24 4.79 15.03 22.29
N GLN A 25 5.54 15.86 21.57
CA GLN A 25 6.22 15.47 20.35
C GLN A 25 7.58 14.88 20.75
N GLN A 26 7.86 13.66 20.32
CA GLN A 26 9.18 13.05 20.51
C GLN A 26 9.90 13.05 19.17
N GLU A 27 11.08 13.64 19.12
CA GLU A 27 11.98 13.48 18.00
C GLU A 27 12.46 12.03 17.91
N GLY A 28 12.47 11.47 16.72
CA GLY A 28 13.01 10.17 16.41
C GLY A 28 14.00 10.27 15.25
N ALA A 29 14.88 9.30 15.15
CA ALA A 29 15.75 9.14 14.00
C ALA A 29 15.57 7.73 13.42
N ILE A 30 15.44 7.66 12.10
CA ILE A 30 15.37 6.40 11.36
C ILE A 30 16.60 6.30 10.48
N PRO A 31 17.34 5.17 10.48
CA PRO A 31 18.41 4.95 9.52
C PRO A 31 17.91 5.15 8.09
N GLN A 32 18.72 5.82 7.26
CA GLN A 32 18.34 6.21 5.90
C GLN A 32 17.92 5.01 5.05
N ASP A 33 18.63 3.91 5.15
CA ASP A 33 18.35 2.69 4.39
C ASP A 33 16.98 2.08 4.75
N ILE A 34 16.58 2.16 6.02
CA ILE A 34 15.26 1.72 6.49
C ILE A 34 14.18 2.67 5.97
N PHE A 35 14.42 3.99 6.08
CA PHE A 35 13.52 5.00 5.56
C PHE A 35 13.31 4.85 4.05
N ASP A 36 14.39 4.76 3.28
CA ASP A 36 14.34 4.63 1.82
C ASP A 36 13.60 3.37 1.38
N ARG A 37 13.79 2.26 2.10
CA ARG A 37 13.08 1.02 1.84
C ARG A 37 11.57 1.17 2.09
N GLU A 38 11.19 1.66 3.26
CA GLU A 38 9.78 1.80 3.63
C GLU A 38 9.09 2.88 2.80
N TRP A 39 9.79 3.98 2.52
CA TRP A 39 9.28 5.07 1.71
C TRP A 39 9.12 4.67 0.24
N SER A 40 10.02 3.83 -0.30
CA SER A 40 9.89 3.33 -1.67
C SER A 40 8.67 2.43 -1.87
N GLU A 41 8.27 1.69 -0.83
CA GLU A 41 7.06 0.87 -0.83
C GLU A 41 5.77 1.71 -0.89
N GLU A 42 5.83 2.96 -0.41
CA GLU A 42 4.71 3.93 -0.41
C GLU A 42 4.70 4.84 -1.66
N GLY A 43 5.48 4.53 -2.68
CA GLY A 43 5.54 5.34 -3.91
C GLY A 43 6.31 6.65 -3.77
N ARG A 44 7.14 6.80 -2.73
CA ARG A 44 8.02 7.97 -2.49
C ARG A 44 7.30 9.32 -2.44
N LEU A 45 6.06 9.34 -1.98
CA LEU A 45 5.33 10.60 -1.81
C LEU A 45 5.76 11.28 -0.50
N LEU A 46 6.33 12.47 -0.61
CA LEU A 46 6.64 13.35 0.52
C LEU A 46 5.67 14.53 0.51
N ILE A 47 4.95 14.72 1.62
CA ILE A 47 4.13 15.92 1.84
C ILE A 47 4.89 16.83 2.78
N ILE A 48 5.33 17.99 2.29
CA ILE A 48 5.98 19.02 3.09
C ILE A 48 4.92 20.04 3.52
N ILE A 49 4.77 20.20 4.82
CA ILE A 49 3.92 21.23 5.42
C ILE A 49 4.86 22.20 6.12
N ALA A 50 4.99 23.42 5.59
CA ALA A 50 5.84 24.46 6.14
C ALA A 50 5.22 25.84 5.91
N PRO A 51 5.61 26.89 6.64
CA PRO A 51 5.25 28.26 6.33
C PRO A 51 5.64 28.62 4.88
N VAL A 52 4.83 29.44 4.22
CA VAL A 52 5.02 29.80 2.80
C VAL A 52 6.40 30.40 2.55
N GLU A 53 6.92 31.15 3.51
CA GLU A 53 8.25 31.79 3.44
C GLU A 53 9.38 30.76 3.37
N THR A 54 9.20 29.61 4.03
CA THR A 54 10.18 28.50 4.05
C THR A 54 10.10 27.67 2.75
N LEU A 55 8.93 27.65 2.11
CA LEU A 55 8.71 26.87 0.87
C LEU A 55 9.34 27.55 -0.35
N SER A 56 9.58 28.89 -0.31
CA SER A 56 10.18 29.64 -1.42
C SER A 56 11.60 29.18 -1.76
N ASP A 57 12.33 28.63 -0.79
CA ASP A 57 13.71 28.18 -0.93
C ASP A 57 13.82 26.71 -1.35
N ILE A 58 12.68 26.00 -1.39
CA ILE A 58 12.64 24.60 -1.81
C ILE A 58 12.46 24.54 -3.32
N THR A 59 13.54 24.31 -4.04
CA THR A 59 13.49 24.01 -5.47
C THR A 59 13.03 22.58 -5.67
N LEU A 60 11.74 22.40 -5.92
CA LEU A 60 11.23 21.07 -6.33
C LEU A 60 11.62 20.86 -7.80
N GLU A 61 12.43 19.86 -8.07
CA GLU A 61 12.63 19.40 -9.44
C GLU A 61 11.27 18.98 -10.01
N ASN A 62 10.86 19.65 -11.08
CA ASN A 62 9.58 19.40 -11.73
C ASN A 62 9.79 18.49 -12.94
N ASN A 63 10.46 17.35 -12.72
CA ASN A 63 10.73 16.37 -13.77
C ASN A 63 9.48 15.51 -14.05
N SER A 64 9.55 14.68 -15.07
CA SER A 64 8.43 13.79 -15.48
C SER A 64 8.05 12.80 -14.39
N GLN A 65 9.01 12.30 -13.62
CA GLN A 65 8.78 11.36 -12.52
C GLN A 65 7.99 12.03 -11.38
N ASP A 66 8.33 13.26 -11.00
CA ASP A 66 7.58 14.00 -9.97
C ASP A 66 6.15 14.27 -10.39
N LYS A 67 5.96 14.64 -11.66
CA LYS A 67 4.62 14.85 -12.23
C LYS A 67 3.82 13.55 -12.21
N SER A 68 4.43 12.45 -12.62
CA SER A 68 3.83 11.12 -12.59
C SER A 68 3.40 10.73 -11.17
N ASN A 69 4.26 10.93 -10.17
CA ASN A 69 3.94 10.65 -8.77
C ASN A 69 2.78 11.51 -8.23
N ARG A 70 2.72 12.80 -8.60
CA ARG A 70 1.59 13.68 -8.22
C ARG A 70 0.28 13.23 -8.84
N LEU A 71 0.31 12.75 -10.07
CA LEU A 71 -0.88 12.19 -10.74
C LEU A 71 -1.35 10.90 -10.05
N CYS A 72 -0.44 10.04 -9.58
CA CYS A 72 -0.80 8.88 -8.76
C CYS A 72 -1.56 9.31 -7.50
N PHE A 73 -1.03 10.27 -6.75
CA PHE A 73 -1.71 10.79 -5.56
C PHE A 73 -3.07 11.42 -5.88
N ASN A 74 -3.15 12.21 -6.96
CA ASN A 74 -4.41 12.80 -7.39
C ASN A 74 -5.44 11.71 -7.78
N SER A 75 -5.00 10.65 -8.43
CA SER A 75 -5.87 9.52 -8.80
C SER A 75 -6.48 8.83 -7.59
N GLU A 76 -5.70 8.61 -6.53
CA GLU A 76 -6.20 8.03 -5.28
C GLU A 76 -7.25 8.93 -4.63
N LYS A 77 -7.00 10.24 -4.59
CA LYS A 77 -7.97 11.24 -4.11
C LYS A 77 -9.26 11.20 -4.93
N LEU A 78 -9.16 11.20 -6.25
CA LEU A 78 -10.31 11.12 -7.16
C LEU A 78 -11.09 9.83 -6.97
N ASN A 79 -10.42 8.70 -6.76
CA ASN A 79 -11.05 7.42 -6.49
C ASN A 79 -11.82 7.41 -5.15
N ILE A 80 -11.27 8.03 -4.10
CA ILE A 80 -11.97 8.23 -2.82
C ILE A 80 -13.24 9.06 -3.01
N LEU A 81 -13.19 10.08 -3.87
CA LEU A 81 -14.33 10.93 -4.24
C LEU A 81 -15.30 10.25 -5.22
N LYS A 82 -15.07 8.97 -5.55
CA LYS A 82 -15.85 8.17 -6.52
C LYS A 82 -15.83 8.72 -7.96
N ASN A 83 -14.83 9.52 -8.30
CA ASN A 83 -14.60 10.00 -9.65
C ASN A 83 -13.61 9.08 -10.38
N SER A 84 -14.06 7.87 -10.69
CA SER A 84 -13.19 6.81 -11.24
C SER A 84 -12.68 7.12 -12.65
N ASN A 85 -13.43 7.86 -13.47
CA ASN A 85 -13.01 8.18 -14.83
C ASN A 85 -11.80 9.14 -14.84
N ASP A 86 -11.85 10.18 -14.02
CA ASP A 86 -10.75 11.13 -13.91
C ASP A 86 -9.54 10.49 -13.22
N ALA A 87 -9.76 9.58 -12.25
CA ALA A 87 -8.70 8.79 -11.64
C ALA A 87 -7.95 7.94 -12.68
N ILE A 88 -8.68 7.26 -13.56
CA ILE A 88 -8.11 6.47 -14.65
C ILE A 88 -7.34 7.35 -15.63
N THR A 89 -7.88 8.52 -15.97
CA THR A 89 -7.22 9.47 -16.88
C THR A 89 -5.90 9.95 -16.28
N ALA A 90 -5.89 10.33 -15.01
CA ALA A 90 -4.68 10.75 -14.30
C ALA A 90 -3.62 9.64 -14.28
N LEU A 91 -4.02 8.37 -14.10
CA LEU A 91 -3.07 7.24 -14.10
C LEU A 91 -2.50 6.95 -15.49
N LYS A 92 -3.29 7.10 -16.55
CA LYS A 92 -2.77 6.98 -17.91
C LYS A 92 -1.72 8.04 -18.19
N GLU A 93 -2.00 9.30 -17.86
CA GLU A 93 -1.04 10.39 -17.99
C GLU A 93 0.22 10.14 -17.13
N ALA A 94 0.06 9.61 -15.91
CA ALA A 94 1.19 9.25 -15.07
C ALA A 94 2.11 8.21 -15.72
N ILE A 95 1.54 7.19 -16.37
CA ILE A 95 2.29 6.14 -17.09
C ILE A 95 2.94 6.69 -18.37
N GLU A 96 2.29 7.63 -19.06
CA GLU A 96 2.86 8.30 -20.24
C GLU A 96 4.07 9.18 -19.87
N LEU A 97 4.02 9.86 -18.70
CA LEU A 97 5.12 10.70 -18.20
C LEU A 97 6.29 9.86 -17.67
N ASP A 98 6.01 8.73 -17.04
CA ASP A 98 7.01 7.79 -16.52
C ASP A 98 6.48 6.35 -16.62
N SER A 99 6.87 5.67 -17.68
CA SER A 99 6.48 4.27 -17.93
C SER A 99 7.06 3.28 -16.90
N ASN A 100 8.07 3.72 -16.14
CA ASN A 100 8.71 2.94 -15.07
C ASN A 100 8.17 3.29 -13.67
N ASN A 101 7.10 4.06 -13.57
CA ASN A 101 6.44 4.31 -12.31
C ASN A 101 5.64 3.08 -11.86
N SER A 102 6.25 2.26 -11.01
CA SER A 102 5.60 1.03 -10.49
C SER A 102 4.31 1.30 -9.74
N THR A 103 4.19 2.46 -9.07
CA THR A 103 2.97 2.87 -8.35
C THR A 103 1.85 3.21 -9.32
N ALA A 104 2.14 3.95 -10.40
CA ALA A 104 1.16 4.28 -11.43
C ALA A 104 0.60 3.00 -12.08
N LEU A 105 1.49 2.06 -12.43
CA LEU A 105 1.11 0.76 -13.00
C LEU A 105 0.26 -0.06 -12.02
N GLN A 106 0.64 -0.11 -10.74
CA GLN A 106 -0.12 -0.82 -9.70
C GLN A 106 -1.51 -0.22 -9.50
N LEU A 107 -1.62 1.11 -9.38
CA LEU A 107 -2.90 1.79 -9.19
C LEU A 107 -3.80 1.65 -10.42
N TYR A 108 -3.23 1.75 -11.62
CA TYR A 108 -3.99 1.53 -12.86
C TYR A 108 -4.50 0.09 -12.97
N GLY A 109 -3.64 -0.89 -12.65
CA GLY A 109 -4.06 -2.29 -12.53
C GLY A 109 -5.19 -2.49 -11.51
N ALA A 110 -5.15 -1.78 -10.38
CA ALA A 110 -6.21 -1.84 -9.36
C ALA A 110 -7.55 -1.27 -9.89
N MET A 111 -7.52 -0.16 -10.63
CA MET A 111 -8.72 0.40 -11.26
C MET A 111 -9.32 -0.56 -12.31
N LEU A 112 -8.47 -1.15 -13.15
CA LEU A 112 -8.89 -2.16 -14.13
C LEU A 112 -9.49 -3.41 -13.45
N ASN A 113 -8.90 -3.86 -12.34
CA ASN A 113 -9.43 -4.98 -11.56
C ASN A 113 -10.80 -4.66 -10.95
N GLN A 114 -11.05 -3.42 -10.52
CA GLN A 114 -12.37 -2.99 -10.08
C GLN A 114 -13.40 -3.07 -11.20
N GLN A 115 -13.00 -2.77 -12.43
CA GLN A 115 -13.83 -2.89 -13.64
C GLN A 115 -13.94 -4.33 -14.19
N ASN A 116 -13.34 -5.32 -13.51
CA ASN A 116 -13.24 -6.72 -13.93
C ASN A 116 -12.52 -6.90 -15.27
N SER A 117 -11.64 -5.98 -15.67
CA SER A 117 -10.81 -6.13 -16.86
C SER A 117 -9.65 -7.10 -16.61
N LEU A 118 -9.47 -8.05 -17.54
CA LEU A 118 -8.35 -9.00 -17.49
C LEU A 118 -6.99 -8.33 -17.71
N GLU A 119 -6.97 -7.14 -18.32
CA GLU A 119 -5.75 -6.38 -18.58
C GLU A 119 -5.02 -5.98 -17.28
N CYS A 120 -5.73 -5.95 -16.15
CA CYS A 120 -5.13 -5.60 -14.87
C CYS A 120 -3.90 -6.45 -14.54
N VAL A 121 -3.87 -7.72 -14.97
CA VAL A 121 -2.75 -8.64 -14.70
C VAL A 121 -1.46 -8.13 -15.33
N SER A 122 -1.50 -7.71 -16.59
CA SER A 122 -0.30 -7.23 -17.29
C SER A 122 0.28 -5.96 -16.65
N PHE A 123 -0.56 -5.08 -16.12
CA PHE A 123 -0.11 -3.87 -15.39
C PHE A 123 0.49 -4.22 -14.03
N TYR A 124 -0.08 -5.17 -13.31
CA TYR A 124 0.51 -5.67 -12.07
C TYR A 124 1.86 -6.36 -12.31
N GLU A 125 1.97 -7.18 -13.35
CA GLU A 125 3.23 -7.84 -13.72
C GLU A 125 4.32 -6.82 -14.05
N LYS A 126 4.04 -5.82 -14.89
CA LYS A 126 4.96 -4.72 -15.17
C LYS A 126 5.35 -3.95 -13.90
N SER A 127 4.41 -3.70 -13.00
CA SER A 127 4.70 -3.07 -11.71
C SER A 127 5.69 -3.90 -10.88
N LEU A 128 5.56 -5.24 -10.88
CA LEU A 128 6.46 -6.16 -10.17
C LEU A 128 7.82 -6.32 -10.84
N GLU A 129 7.92 -6.17 -12.16
CA GLU A 129 9.21 -6.12 -12.87
C GLU A 129 10.07 -4.95 -12.38
N ILE A 130 9.44 -3.81 -12.07
CA ILE A 130 10.09 -2.61 -11.58
C ILE A 130 10.31 -2.66 -10.06
N ASN A 131 9.28 -3.04 -9.31
CA ASN A 131 9.31 -3.15 -7.85
C ASN A 131 8.77 -4.52 -7.39
N ASN A 132 9.65 -5.49 -7.28
CA ASN A 132 9.31 -6.87 -6.90
C ASN A 132 8.97 -7.05 -5.41
N LYS A 133 9.01 -5.97 -4.61
CA LYS A 133 8.64 -5.96 -3.18
C LYS A 133 7.36 -5.17 -2.90
N SER A 134 6.55 -4.90 -3.92
CA SER A 134 5.26 -4.24 -3.74
C SER A 134 4.20 -5.20 -3.20
N TYR A 135 3.97 -5.19 -1.88
CA TYR A 135 2.91 -6.00 -1.26
C TYR A 135 1.51 -5.62 -1.77
N LEU A 136 1.30 -4.36 -2.16
CA LEU A 136 0.03 -3.90 -2.74
C LEU A 136 -0.23 -4.51 -4.11
N THR A 137 0.80 -4.65 -4.94
CA THR A 137 0.68 -5.30 -6.25
C THR A 137 0.38 -6.78 -6.11
N PHE A 138 1.07 -7.47 -5.20
CA PHE A 138 0.75 -8.88 -4.88
C PHE A 138 -0.67 -9.05 -4.33
N ASN A 139 -1.12 -8.14 -3.47
CA ASN A 139 -2.52 -8.13 -3.01
C ASN A 139 -3.50 -7.92 -4.17
N GLY A 140 -3.19 -7.02 -5.10
CA GLY A 140 -4.01 -6.78 -6.30
C GLY A 140 -4.17 -8.04 -7.16
N LEU A 141 -3.08 -8.76 -7.42
CA LEU A 141 -3.10 -10.07 -8.10
C LEU A 141 -3.89 -11.11 -7.31
N GLY A 142 -3.69 -11.19 -6.00
CA GLY A 142 -4.47 -12.07 -5.13
C GLY A 142 -5.97 -11.81 -5.23
N ASN A 143 -6.39 -10.55 -5.19
CA ASN A 143 -7.80 -10.16 -5.35
C ASN A 143 -8.35 -10.53 -6.73
N PHE A 144 -7.57 -10.35 -7.80
CA PHE A 144 -7.96 -10.74 -9.15
C PHE A 144 -8.17 -12.25 -9.25
N TYR A 145 -7.22 -13.05 -8.79
CA TYR A 145 -7.32 -14.50 -8.84
C TYR A 145 -8.41 -15.06 -7.92
N LEU A 146 -8.69 -14.40 -6.79
CA LEU A 146 -9.84 -14.75 -5.95
C LEU A 146 -11.16 -14.54 -6.68
N LYS A 147 -11.35 -13.39 -7.35
CA LYS A 147 -12.56 -13.08 -8.15
C LYS A 147 -12.77 -14.07 -9.30
N THR A 148 -11.68 -14.56 -9.88
CA THR A 148 -11.73 -15.53 -10.99
C THR A 148 -11.73 -16.98 -10.53
N ASN A 149 -11.93 -17.23 -9.23
CA ASN A 149 -11.97 -18.55 -8.59
C ASN A 149 -10.70 -19.40 -8.78
N GLN A 150 -9.55 -18.76 -9.03
CA GLN A 150 -8.24 -19.40 -9.10
C GLN A 150 -7.59 -19.39 -7.70
N PHE A 151 -8.14 -20.16 -6.79
CA PHE A 151 -7.91 -20.04 -5.34
C PHE A 151 -6.46 -20.31 -4.94
N GLU A 152 -5.80 -21.29 -5.53
CA GLU A 152 -4.39 -21.61 -5.23
C GLU A 152 -3.44 -20.47 -5.64
N LYS A 153 -3.70 -19.85 -6.80
CA LYS A 153 -2.93 -18.69 -7.23
C LYS A 153 -3.17 -17.49 -6.30
N ALA A 154 -4.43 -17.25 -5.93
CA ALA A 154 -4.77 -16.18 -5.00
C ALA A 154 -4.05 -16.36 -3.66
N GLU A 155 -4.04 -17.60 -3.09
CA GLU A 155 -3.32 -17.90 -1.84
C GLU A 155 -1.82 -17.61 -1.96
N SER A 156 -1.20 -18.02 -3.08
CA SER A 156 0.21 -17.75 -3.33
C SER A 156 0.54 -16.26 -3.34
N TYR A 157 -0.27 -15.45 -4.04
CA TYR A 157 -0.06 -14.01 -4.12
C TYR A 157 -0.32 -13.29 -2.79
N TYR A 158 -1.36 -13.66 -2.05
CA TYR A 158 -1.58 -13.13 -0.70
C TYR A 158 -0.45 -13.49 0.25
N SER A 159 0.10 -14.70 0.14
CA SER A 159 1.22 -15.14 0.96
C SER A 159 2.48 -14.30 0.71
N LYS A 160 2.80 -14.02 -0.56
CA LYS A 160 3.89 -13.11 -0.93
C LYS A 160 3.67 -11.69 -0.39
N ALA A 161 2.45 -11.15 -0.48
CA ALA A 161 2.13 -9.84 0.06
C ALA A 161 2.34 -9.77 1.58
N ILE A 162 1.91 -10.81 2.30
CA ILE A 162 2.06 -10.92 3.76
C ILE A 162 3.54 -11.08 4.16
N GLU A 163 4.31 -11.86 3.42
CA GLU A 163 5.74 -12.04 3.66
C GLU A 163 6.50 -10.72 3.57
N ILE A 164 6.18 -9.90 2.57
CA ILE A 164 6.82 -8.60 2.38
C ILE A 164 6.46 -7.62 3.49
N ASN A 165 5.18 -7.51 3.84
CA ASN A 165 4.75 -6.55 4.87
C ASN A 165 3.65 -7.11 5.78
N PRO A 166 4.00 -7.94 6.78
CA PRO A 166 3.01 -8.60 7.65
C PRO A 166 2.13 -7.60 8.42
N LYS A 167 2.72 -6.49 8.89
CA LYS A 167 2.01 -5.53 9.75
C LYS A 167 0.92 -4.75 9.00
N ARG A 168 1.17 -4.40 7.73
CA ARG A 168 0.21 -3.68 6.88
C ARG A 168 -0.77 -4.60 6.16
N SER A 169 -0.54 -5.90 6.23
CA SER A 169 -1.33 -6.93 5.54
C SER A 169 -2.57 -7.39 6.30
N ALA A 170 -3.04 -6.65 7.32
CA ALA A 170 -4.18 -7.09 8.12
C ALA A 170 -5.38 -7.55 7.26
N LYS A 171 -5.83 -6.72 6.32
CA LYS A 171 -6.94 -7.08 5.43
C LYS A 171 -6.61 -8.25 4.51
N ILE A 172 -5.33 -8.44 4.15
CA ILE A 172 -4.89 -9.55 3.30
C ILE A 172 -4.99 -10.87 4.07
N TYR A 173 -4.64 -10.89 5.36
CA TYR A 173 -4.87 -12.06 6.22
C TYR A 173 -6.35 -12.47 6.21
N LYS A 174 -7.27 -11.52 6.35
CA LYS A 174 -8.71 -11.83 6.31
C LYS A 174 -9.14 -12.40 4.95
N ASN A 175 -8.67 -11.84 3.85
CA ASN A 175 -8.97 -12.35 2.51
C ASN A 175 -8.39 -13.76 2.30
N ARG A 176 -7.15 -14.00 2.78
CA ARG A 176 -6.53 -15.32 2.69
C ARG A 176 -7.21 -16.33 3.59
N ALA A 177 -7.70 -15.94 4.77
CA ALA A 177 -8.50 -16.81 5.63
C ALA A 177 -9.77 -17.29 4.92
N TYR A 178 -10.55 -16.36 4.36
CA TYR A 178 -11.75 -16.70 3.57
C TYR A 178 -11.45 -17.70 2.45
N LEU A 179 -10.35 -17.48 1.73
CA LEU A 179 -9.90 -18.37 0.67
C LEU A 179 -9.50 -19.74 1.21
N ARG A 180 -8.80 -19.81 2.35
CA ARG A 180 -8.36 -21.05 3.00
C ARG A 180 -9.53 -21.87 3.51
N GLU A 181 -10.60 -21.23 4.01
CA GLU A 181 -11.86 -21.90 4.31
C GLU A 181 -12.46 -22.57 3.06
N LYS A 182 -12.48 -21.86 1.92
CA LYS A 182 -12.95 -22.44 0.64
C LYS A 182 -12.11 -23.63 0.19
N LEU A 183 -10.84 -23.67 0.55
CA LEU A 183 -9.91 -24.78 0.28
C LEU A 183 -9.91 -25.86 1.38
N ASN A 184 -10.82 -25.78 2.37
CA ASN A 184 -10.87 -26.66 3.55
C ASN A 184 -9.59 -26.66 4.40
N LYS A 185 -8.81 -25.57 4.36
CA LYS A 185 -7.60 -25.34 5.16
C LYS A 185 -7.96 -24.61 6.45
N ASN A 186 -8.86 -25.17 7.25
CA ASN A 186 -9.48 -24.49 8.38
C ASN A 186 -8.47 -24.03 9.44
N SER A 187 -7.47 -24.86 9.78
CA SER A 187 -6.43 -24.48 10.74
C SER A 187 -5.66 -23.22 10.31
N ASP A 188 -5.28 -23.17 9.03
CA ASP A 188 -4.53 -22.03 8.47
C ASP A 188 -5.41 -20.78 8.38
N ALA A 189 -6.70 -20.94 8.06
CA ALA A 189 -7.68 -19.87 8.06
C ALA A 189 -7.83 -19.25 9.45
N LYS A 190 -7.92 -20.07 10.48
CA LYS A 190 -7.98 -19.64 11.88
C LYS A 190 -6.76 -18.81 12.30
N GLU A 191 -5.56 -19.22 11.92
CA GLU A 191 -4.33 -18.49 12.21
C GLU A 191 -4.28 -17.13 11.46
N ASP A 192 -4.78 -17.07 10.25
CA ASP A 192 -4.91 -15.82 9.51
C ASP A 192 -5.91 -14.85 10.16
N LEU A 193 -7.06 -15.33 10.64
CA LEU A 193 -8.02 -14.49 11.35
C LEU A 193 -7.45 -13.94 12.66
N LYS A 194 -6.67 -14.73 13.40
CA LYS A 194 -5.94 -14.26 14.59
C LYS A 194 -4.94 -13.16 14.21
N SER A 195 -4.20 -13.34 13.11
CA SER A 195 -3.24 -12.37 12.60
C SER A 195 -3.92 -11.08 12.16
N TYR A 196 -5.09 -11.17 11.51
CA TYR A 196 -5.93 -10.01 11.19
C TYR A 196 -6.25 -9.18 12.45
N LEU A 197 -6.77 -9.82 13.51
CA LEU A 197 -7.11 -9.14 14.77
C LEU A 197 -5.89 -8.62 15.53
N LYS A 198 -4.74 -9.27 15.39
CA LYS A 198 -3.46 -8.82 15.96
C LYS A 198 -3.01 -7.50 15.32
N TYR A 199 -3.05 -7.41 13.99
CA TYR A 199 -2.56 -6.23 13.26
C TYR A 199 -3.64 -5.17 13.04
N PHE A 200 -4.92 -5.50 13.27
CA PHE A 200 -6.02 -4.56 13.26
C PHE A 200 -6.90 -4.71 14.51
N PRO A 201 -6.39 -4.33 15.71
CA PRO A 201 -7.09 -4.58 16.97
C PRO A 201 -8.42 -3.83 17.13
N LYS A 202 -8.61 -2.72 16.40
CA LYS A 202 -9.86 -1.94 16.35
C LYS A 202 -10.72 -2.27 15.11
N ALA A 203 -10.63 -3.51 14.59
CA ALA A 203 -11.43 -3.93 13.45
C ALA A 203 -12.93 -3.81 13.76
N PRO A 204 -13.73 -3.18 12.88
CA PRO A 204 -15.17 -2.98 13.11
C PRO A 204 -15.94 -4.32 13.13
N ASP A 205 -15.41 -5.34 12.49
CA ASP A 205 -15.96 -6.70 12.41
C ASP A 205 -15.35 -7.68 13.42
N ARG A 206 -14.64 -7.17 14.44
CA ARG A 206 -13.92 -7.98 15.43
C ARG A 206 -14.78 -9.10 16.03
N GLY A 207 -16.01 -8.77 16.47
CA GLY A 207 -16.91 -9.76 17.07
C GLY A 207 -17.28 -10.91 16.14
N ILE A 208 -17.50 -10.60 14.86
CA ILE A 208 -17.80 -11.59 13.81
C ILE A 208 -16.58 -12.49 13.58
N ILE A 209 -15.39 -11.90 13.52
CA ILE A 209 -14.14 -12.65 13.32
C ILE A 209 -13.83 -13.55 14.54
N GLU A 210 -14.04 -13.07 15.76
CA GLU A 210 -13.87 -13.88 16.98
C GLU A 210 -14.86 -15.07 17.03
N GLN A 211 -16.06 -14.87 16.52
CA GLN A 211 -17.02 -15.97 16.37
C GLN A 211 -16.54 -16.99 15.32
N ALA A 212 -16.14 -16.54 14.14
CA ALA A 212 -15.59 -17.41 13.09
C ALA A 212 -14.39 -18.23 13.60
N ILE A 213 -13.49 -17.62 14.38
CA ILE A 213 -12.35 -18.33 15.00
C ILE A 213 -12.79 -19.46 15.93
N ARG A 214 -13.97 -19.36 16.58
CA ARG A 214 -14.51 -20.41 17.45
C ARG A 214 -15.19 -21.54 16.68
N GLU A 215 -15.79 -21.20 15.53
CA GLU A 215 -16.59 -22.12 14.72
C GLU A 215 -15.73 -22.97 13.74
N ILE A 216 -14.58 -22.46 13.32
CA ILE A 216 -13.57 -23.18 12.53
C ILE A 216 -12.72 -24.07 13.46
#